data_c19fd5a4544875ff6a62117f65c7116f
#
_entry.id   c19fd5a4544875ff6a62117f65c7116f
#
_cell.length_a   1.000
_cell.length_b   1.000
_cell.length_c   1.000
_cell.angle_alpha   90.00
_cell.angle_beta   90.00
_cell.angle_gamma   90.00
#
_symmetry.space_group_name_H-M   'P 1'
#
loop_
_entity.id
_entity.type
_entity.pdbx_description
1 polymer ?
#
loop_
_entity_poly.entity_id
_entity_poly.type
_entity_poly.pdbx_seq_one_letter_code
_entity_poly.pdbx_strand_id
1 'polypeptide(L)'
;MAAKWQDVKVGDALPTWEHAAVTRTDLVKYAGASGDYNPMHHDETLATKVGLPSVFAHGMFSMGLLSNVLVAFGGPDSVQRFDVQFRAITWPDDKVTCTGKVTGKREEGGRKLVDVELQCETKPGTKSIIGSATLALA
;
A
#
# COMPACT_ATOMS: atom_id res chain seq x y z
N MET A 1 0.43 -6.43 18.93
CA MET A 1 0.84 -5.24 19.70
C MET A 1 1.68 -4.36 18.78
N ALA A 2 1.51 -3.04 18.84
CA ALA A 2 2.34 -2.11 18.07
C ALA A 2 3.82 -2.21 18.47
N ALA A 3 4.71 -2.01 17.51
CA ALA A 3 6.15 -2.00 17.75
C ALA A 3 6.53 -0.84 18.68
N LYS A 4 7.46 -1.09 19.58
CA LYS A 4 8.02 -0.05 20.45
C LYS A 4 9.33 0.44 19.86
N TRP A 5 9.56 1.75 19.89
CA TRP A 5 10.73 2.36 19.29
C TRP A 5 12.06 1.75 19.78
N GLN A 6 12.17 1.44 21.06
CA GLN A 6 13.39 0.87 21.63
C GLN A 6 13.75 -0.51 21.06
N ASP A 7 12.74 -1.28 20.62
CA ASP A 7 12.92 -2.66 20.15
C ASP A 7 13.16 -2.73 18.63
N VAL A 8 12.90 -1.63 17.92
CA VAL A 8 13.04 -1.54 16.46
C VAL A 8 14.49 -1.23 16.06
N LYS A 9 14.99 -1.90 15.02
CA LYS A 9 16.33 -1.70 14.45
C LYS A 9 16.23 -1.36 12.96
N VAL A 10 17.19 -0.57 12.48
CA VAL A 10 17.36 -0.36 11.04
C VAL A 10 17.63 -1.71 10.37
N GLY A 11 16.90 -2.00 9.30
CA GLY A 11 16.94 -3.28 8.61
C GLY A 11 15.82 -4.24 8.99
N ASP A 12 15.07 -3.98 10.07
CA ASP A 12 13.94 -4.83 10.45
C ASP A 12 12.85 -4.81 9.38
N ALA A 13 12.30 -5.98 9.06
CA ALA A 13 11.14 -6.11 8.20
C ALA A 13 9.86 -5.74 8.94
N LEU A 14 8.95 -5.05 8.28
CA LEU A 14 7.60 -4.83 8.76
C LEU A 14 6.75 -6.10 8.52
N PRO A 15 5.62 -6.25 9.24
CA PRO A 15 4.67 -7.33 8.94
C PRO A 15 4.24 -7.29 7.48
N THR A 16 4.30 -8.42 6.79
CA THR A 16 3.80 -8.53 5.42
C THR A 16 2.28 -8.53 5.41
N TRP A 17 1.69 -7.81 4.46
CA TRP A 17 0.26 -7.86 4.18
C TRP A 17 0.02 -8.44 2.80
N GLU A 18 -0.85 -9.43 2.73
CA GLU A 18 -1.23 -10.06 1.47
C GLU A 18 -2.72 -9.90 1.21
N HIS A 19 -3.06 -9.44 0.01
CA HIS A 19 -4.41 -9.49 -0.52
C HIS A 19 -4.47 -10.62 -1.56
N ALA A 20 -5.45 -11.50 -1.44
CA ALA A 20 -5.72 -12.55 -2.42
C ALA A 20 -6.01 -11.92 -3.80
N ALA A 21 -6.27 -12.74 -4.78
CA ALA A 21 -6.58 -12.25 -6.13
C ALA A 21 -7.59 -11.10 -6.10
N VAL A 22 -7.21 -9.95 -6.66
CA VAL A 22 -8.07 -8.77 -6.76
C VAL A 22 -9.29 -9.12 -7.61
N THR A 23 -10.48 -8.89 -7.06
CA THR A 23 -11.74 -9.18 -7.76
C THR A 23 -12.37 -7.90 -8.29
N ARG A 24 -13.23 -8.03 -9.31
CA ARG A 24 -14.06 -6.90 -9.77
C ARG A 24 -14.97 -6.38 -8.67
N THR A 25 -15.41 -7.26 -7.75
CA THR A 25 -16.18 -6.86 -6.57
C THR A 25 -15.36 -5.97 -5.63
N ASP A 26 -14.06 -6.21 -5.46
CA ASP A 26 -13.18 -5.32 -4.70
C ASP A 26 -13.17 -3.92 -5.30
N LEU A 27 -13.09 -3.82 -6.64
CA LEU A 27 -13.10 -2.53 -7.34
C LEU A 27 -14.43 -1.80 -7.19
N VAL A 28 -15.55 -2.52 -7.24
CA VAL A 28 -16.89 -1.94 -7.00
C VAL A 28 -17.01 -1.41 -5.57
N LYS A 29 -16.60 -2.20 -4.58
CA LYS A 29 -16.60 -1.79 -3.18
C LYS A 29 -15.74 -0.56 -2.95
N TYR A 30 -14.54 -0.55 -3.53
CA TYR A 30 -13.63 0.59 -3.39
C TYR A 30 -14.16 1.85 -4.08
N ALA A 31 -14.74 1.73 -5.27
CA ALA A 31 -15.40 2.84 -5.96
C ALA A 31 -16.51 3.46 -5.09
N GLY A 32 -17.34 2.61 -4.48
CA GLY A 32 -18.41 3.06 -3.58
C GLY A 32 -17.90 3.74 -2.31
N ALA A 33 -16.82 3.21 -1.72
CA ALA A 33 -16.23 3.75 -0.50
C ALA A 33 -15.45 5.05 -0.74
N SER A 34 -14.71 5.14 -1.84
CA SER A 34 -13.83 6.28 -2.16
C SER A 34 -14.53 7.40 -2.94
N GLY A 35 -15.64 7.09 -3.63
CA GLY A 35 -16.27 8.01 -4.57
C GLY A 35 -15.52 8.14 -5.90
N ASP A 36 -14.54 7.29 -6.17
CA ASP A 36 -13.84 7.24 -7.46
C ASP A 36 -14.59 6.32 -8.42
N TYR A 37 -15.49 6.92 -9.19
CA TYR A 37 -16.32 6.24 -10.18
C TYR A 37 -15.75 6.34 -11.60
N ASN A 38 -14.45 6.51 -11.75
CA ASN A 38 -13.83 6.50 -13.08
C ASN A 38 -14.17 5.18 -13.80
N PRO A 39 -14.81 5.24 -14.99
CA PRO A 39 -15.29 4.05 -15.68
C PRO A 39 -14.18 3.07 -16.07
N MET A 40 -12.92 3.48 -16.08
CA MET A 40 -11.78 2.59 -16.31
C MET A 40 -11.66 1.48 -15.25
N HIS A 41 -12.30 1.64 -14.10
CA HIS A 41 -12.27 0.68 -13.00
C HIS A 41 -13.47 -0.28 -13.00
N HIS A 42 -14.50 -0.05 -13.84
CA HIS A 42 -15.71 -0.86 -13.84
C HIS A 42 -16.37 -1.09 -15.21
N ASP A 43 -16.02 -0.31 -16.24
CA ASP A 43 -16.58 -0.47 -17.58
C ASP A 43 -15.59 -1.19 -18.50
N GLU A 44 -15.78 -2.50 -18.64
CA GLU A 44 -14.94 -3.36 -19.48
C GLU A 44 -15.00 -2.95 -20.95
N THR A 45 -16.17 -2.50 -21.43
CA THR A 45 -16.36 -2.08 -22.82
C THR A 45 -15.52 -0.84 -23.13
N LEU A 46 -15.51 0.13 -22.21
CA LEU A 46 -14.69 1.32 -22.36
C LEU A 46 -13.20 0.99 -22.26
N ALA A 47 -12.80 0.21 -21.26
CA ALA A 47 -11.41 -0.18 -21.05
C ALA A 47 -10.82 -0.86 -22.28
N THR A 48 -11.53 -1.82 -22.86
CA THR A 48 -11.07 -2.53 -24.08
C THR A 48 -11.08 -1.62 -25.32
N LYS A 49 -12.04 -0.71 -25.43
CA LYS A 49 -12.11 0.26 -26.53
C LYS A 49 -10.88 1.19 -26.57
N VAL A 50 -10.32 1.54 -25.42
CA VAL A 50 -9.11 2.37 -25.34
C VAL A 50 -7.81 1.54 -25.35
N GLY A 51 -7.89 0.24 -25.63
CA GLY A 51 -6.74 -0.63 -25.84
C GLY A 51 -6.20 -1.32 -24.57
N LEU A 52 -6.92 -1.27 -23.46
CA LEU A 52 -6.55 -2.02 -22.25
C LEU A 52 -7.12 -3.44 -22.32
N PRO A 53 -6.45 -4.43 -21.68
CA PRO A 53 -6.92 -5.80 -21.68
C PRO A 53 -8.17 -6.00 -20.79
N SER A 54 -8.41 -5.11 -19.83
CA SER A 54 -9.47 -5.21 -18.83
C SER A 54 -9.63 -3.88 -18.09
N VAL A 55 -10.63 -3.78 -17.22
CA VAL A 55 -10.63 -2.79 -16.13
C VAL A 55 -9.45 -3.04 -15.20
N PHE A 56 -9.04 -2.05 -14.44
CA PHE A 56 -7.92 -2.17 -13.51
C PHE A 56 -8.22 -1.52 -12.15
N ALA A 57 -7.46 -1.91 -11.14
CA ALA A 57 -7.63 -1.41 -9.79
C ALA A 57 -7.25 0.08 -9.68
N HIS A 58 -7.98 0.80 -8.86
CA HIS A 58 -7.61 2.16 -8.44
C HIS A 58 -6.22 2.12 -7.81
N GLY A 59 -5.36 3.08 -8.15
CA GLY A 59 -4.05 3.19 -7.50
C GLY A 59 -4.18 3.34 -5.99
N MET A 60 -5.14 4.15 -5.54
CA MET A 60 -5.40 4.36 -4.12
C MET A 60 -5.94 3.12 -3.39
N PHE A 61 -6.57 2.18 -4.08
CA PHE A 61 -6.90 0.86 -3.53
C PHE A 61 -5.64 0.13 -3.08
N SER A 62 -4.64 0.05 -3.96
CA SER A 62 -3.35 -0.59 -3.66
C SER A 62 -2.58 0.16 -2.56
N MET A 63 -2.64 1.50 -2.54
CA MET A 63 -2.06 2.31 -1.46
C MET A 63 -2.75 2.01 -0.12
N GLY A 64 -4.08 1.84 -0.14
CA GLY A 64 -4.85 1.42 1.03
C GLY A 64 -4.43 0.06 1.56
N LEU A 65 -4.20 -0.92 0.67
CA LEU A 65 -3.65 -2.23 1.07
C LEU A 65 -2.27 -2.08 1.72
N LEU A 66 -1.40 -1.26 1.14
CA LEU A 66 -0.06 -1.00 1.67
C LEU A 66 -0.10 -0.35 3.06
N SER A 67 -1.08 0.50 3.35
CA SER A 67 -1.22 1.13 4.66
C SER A 67 -1.42 0.14 5.80
N ASN A 68 -1.96 -1.07 5.52
CA ASN A 68 -2.12 -2.11 6.53
C ASN A 68 -0.78 -2.58 7.11
N VAL A 69 0.30 -2.53 6.32
CA VAL A 69 1.67 -2.82 6.80
C VAL A 69 2.07 -1.84 7.90
N LEU A 70 1.77 -0.55 7.72
CA LEU A 70 2.08 0.51 8.68
C LEU A 70 1.22 0.37 9.95
N VAL A 71 -0.08 0.14 9.77
CA VAL A 71 -1.02 -0.02 10.89
C VAL A 71 -0.70 -1.28 11.71
N ALA A 72 -0.34 -2.38 11.05
CA ALA A 72 0.08 -3.60 11.74
C ALA A 72 1.40 -3.42 12.51
N PHE A 73 2.30 -2.58 12.02
CA PHE A 73 3.59 -2.30 12.65
C PHE A 73 3.48 -1.33 13.82
N GLY A 74 2.93 -0.14 13.61
CA GLY A 74 2.97 0.95 14.60
C GLY A 74 1.60 1.35 15.16
N GLY A 75 0.51 0.80 14.64
CA GLY A 75 -0.85 1.25 14.94
C GLY A 75 -1.29 2.44 14.08
N PRO A 76 -2.61 2.71 14.01
CA PRO A 76 -3.16 3.73 13.10
C PRO A 76 -2.66 5.15 13.41
N ASP A 77 -2.48 5.47 14.68
CA ASP A 77 -2.10 6.82 15.13
C ASP A 77 -0.59 7.10 14.96
N SER A 78 0.19 6.08 14.60
CA SER A 78 1.65 6.22 14.45
C SER A 78 2.06 6.91 13.15
N VAL A 79 1.26 6.82 12.10
CA VAL A 79 1.62 7.29 10.76
C VAL A 79 1.64 8.81 10.71
N GLN A 80 2.83 9.39 10.46
CA GLN A 80 3.04 10.83 10.38
C GLN A 80 3.14 11.31 8.94
N ARG A 81 3.70 10.46 8.08
CA ARG A 81 3.89 10.71 6.66
C ARG A 81 3.80 9.39 5.90
N PHE A 82 3.16 9.40 4.75
CA PHE A 82 3.07 8.25 3.87
C PHE A 82 3.02 8.73 2.41
N ASP A 83 4.05 8.42 1.65
CA ASP A 83 4.21 8.80 0.25
C ASP A 83 4.43 7.57 -0.62
N VAL A 84 3.83 7.56 -1.81
CA VAL A 84 3.99 6.48 -2.76
C VAL A 84 4.16 7.00 -4.19
N GLN A 85 4.75 6.16 -5.03
CA GLN A 85 4.75 6.29 -6.48
C GLN A 85 4.06 5.07 -7.07
N PHE A 86 3.07 5.30 -7.93
CA PHE A 86 2.43 4.25 -8.72
C PHE A 86 3.32 3.93 -9.92
N ARG A 87 3.76 2.66 -10.02
CA ARG A 87 4.76 2.21 -11.00
C ARG A 87 4.20 1.26 -12.04
N ALA A 88 3.21 0.48 -11.68
CA ALA A 88 2.54 -0.45 -12.58
C ALA A 88 1.06 -0.62 -12.21
N ILE A 89 0.27 -1.02 -13.19
CA ILE A 89 -1.16 -1.30 -13.02
C ILE A 89 -1.34 -2.60 -12.25
N THR A 90 -2.31 -2.60 -11.33
CA THR A 90 -2.81 -3.81 -10.66
C THR A 90 -4.07 -4.28 -11.39
N TRP A 91 -4.07 -5.49 -11.89
CA TRP A 91 -5.15 -6.08 -12.66
C TRP A 91 -6.06 -6.95 -11.79
N PRO A 92 -7.32 -7.20 -12.21
CA PRO A 92 -8.09 -8.31 -11.66
C PRO A 92 -7.26 -9.61 -11.71
N ASP A 93 -7.44 -10.47 -10.71
CA ASP A 93 -6.71 -11.72 -10.48
C ASP A 93 -5.25 -11.57 -10.00
N ASP A 94 -4.68 -10.37 -9.98
CA ASP A 94 -3.39 -10.15 -9.35
C ASP A 94 -3.47 -10.36 -7.83
N LYS A 95 -2.51 -11.09 -7.27
CA LYS A 95 -2.24 -11.11 -5.82
C LYS A 95 -1.39 -9.90 -5.47
N VAL A 96 -1.75 -9.15 -4.44
CA VAL A 96 -0.97 -8.00 -3.98
C VAL A 96 -0.23 -8.36 -2.69
N THR A 97 1.09 -8.32 -2.73
CA THR A 97 1.95 -8.52 -1.56
C THR A 97 2.58 -7.19 -1.17
N CYS A 98 2.27 -6.73 0.03
CA CYS A 98 2.75 -5.48 0.60
C CYS A 98 3.82 -5.76 1.64
N THR A 99 4.98 -5.14 1.49
CA THR A 99 6.13 -5.30 2.39
C THR A 99 6.74 -3.97 2.76
N GLY A 100 7.49 -3.96 3.84
CA GLY A 100 8.23 -2.79 4.29
C GLY A 100 9.48 -3.15 5.07
N LYS A 101 10.39 -2.19 5.18
CA LYS A 101 11.65 -2.33 5.90
C LYS A 101 12.03 -1.02 6.57
N VAL A 102 12.52 -1.10 7.79
CA VAL A 102 13.03 0.05 8.54
C VAL A 102 14.32 0.56 7.90
N THR A 103 14.35 1.84 7.55
CA THR A 103 15.52 2.49 6.93
C THR A 103 16.20 3.49 7.86
N GLY A 104 15.50 3.99 8.89
CA GLY A 104 16.06 4.95 9.81
C GLY A 104 15.32 5.03 11.13
N LYS A 105 16.03 5.53 12.15
CA LYS A 105 15.48 5.87 13.45
C LYS A 105 16.08 7.20 13.88
N ARG A 106 15.26 8.06 14.46
CA ARG A 106 15.71 9.34 15.01
C ARG A 106 14.78 9.85 16.10
N GLU A 107 15.32 10.70 16.94
CA GLU A 107 14.53 11.53 17.85
C GLU A 107 14.54 12.96 17.32
N GLU A 108 13.36 13.55 17.18
CA GLU A 108 13.18 14.88 16.64
C GLU A 108 12.02 15.57 17.35
N GLY A 109 12.28 16.74 17.95
CA GLY A 109 11.25 17.48 18.67
C GLY A 109 10.59 16.69 19.82
N GLY A 110 11.34 15.83 20.51
CA GLY A 110 10.82 14.97 21.56
C GLY A 110 10.01 13.77 21.07
N ARG A 111 9.97 13.55 19.75
CA ARG A 111 9.26 12.43 19.11
C ARG A 111 10.24 11.36 18.67
N LYS A 112 9.88 10.13 18.89
CA LYS A 112 10.62 8.93 18.48
C LYS A 112 10.12 8.47 17.12
N LEU A 113 10.90 8.75 16.08
CA LEU A 113 10.50 8.54 14.69
C LEU A 113 11.24 7.35 14.07
N VAL A 114 10.52 6.60 13.25
CA VAL A 114 11.03 5.49 12.43
C VAL A 114 10.67 5.77 10.98
N ASP A 115 11.68 5.75 10.11
CA ASP A 115 11.49 5.82 8.67
C ASP A 115 11.50 4.44 8.06
N VAL A 116 10.64 4.21 7.09
CA VAL A 116 10.49 2.91 6.43
C VAL A 116 10.38 3.09 4.91
N GLU A 117 10.92 2.14 4.17
CA GLU A 117 10.62 1.94 2.76
C GLU A 117 9.51 0.91 2.59
N LEU A 118 8.71 1.04 1.54
CA LEU A 118 7.50 0.25 1.31
C LEU A 118 7.39 -0.14 -0.15
N GLN A 119 6.78 -1.29 -0.40
CA GLN A 119 6.44 -1.71 -1.77
C GLN A 119 5.22 -2.62 -1.82
N CYS A 120 4.54 -2.61 -2.97
CA CYS A 120 3.59 -3.63 -3.37
C CYS A 120 4.12 -4.38 -4.59
N GLU A 121 4.07 -5.69 -4.57
CA GLU A 121 4.29 -6.55 -5.74
C GLU A 121 3.00 -7.26 -6.14
N THR A 122 2.71 -7.30 -7.45
CA THR A 122 1.56 -8.03 -8.02
C THR A 122 1.97 -9.35 -8.66
N LYS A 123 3.23 -9.41 -9.12
CA LYS A 123 3.89 -10.61 -9.65
C LYS A 123 5.36 -10.56 -9.24
N PRO A 124 6.07 -11.68 -9.15
CA PRO A 124 7.50 -11.67 -8.86
C PRO A 124 8.26 -10.68 -9.75
N GLY A 125 8.92 -9.71 -9.13
CA GLY A 125 9.67 -8.66 -9.82
C GLY A 125 8.84 -7.48 -10.35
N THR A 126 7.51 -7.51 -10.25
CA THR A 126 6.64 -6.40 -10.67
C THR A 126 6.18 -5.60 -9.46
N LYS A 127 6.84 -4.48 -9.21
CA LYS A 127 6.47 -3.53 -8.17
C LYS A 127 5.39 -2.58 -8.70
N SER A 128 4.16 -2.71 -8.20
CA SER A 128 3.06 -1.80 -8.57
C SER A 128 3.14 -0.47 -7.82
N ILE A 129 3.67 -0.50 -6.61
CA ILE A 129 3.93 0.68 -5.77
C ILE A 129 5.31 0.57 -5.14
N ILE A 130 6.00 1.69 -5.07
CA ILE A 130 7.13 1.93 -4.17
C ILE A 130 6.82 3.16 -3.33
N GLY A 131 7.29 3.19 -2.11
CA GLY A 131 7.01 4.33 -1.23
C GLY A 131 7.86 4.37 0.02
N SER A 132 7.54 5.33 0.86
CA SER A 132 8.15 5.52 2.16
C SER A 132 7.13 6.07 3.16
N ALA A 133 7.40 5.85 4.42
CA ALA A 133 6.61 6.44 5.48
C ALA A 133 7.48 6.80 6.68
N THR A 134 6.95 7.67 7.54
CA THR A 134 7.51 7.99 8.85
C THR A 134 6.45 7.68 9.90
N LEU A 135 6.82 6.92 10.90
CA LEU A 135 5.96 6.57 12.04
C LEU A 135 6.53 7.15 13.34
N ALA A 136 5.66 7.63 14.21
CA ALA A 136 6.00 7.95 15.59
C ALA A 136 5.65 6.76 16.47
N LEU A 137 6.64 6.19 17.16
CA LEU A 137 6.45 5.04 18.05
C LEU A 137 6.63 5.44 19.51
N ALA A 138 6.00 4.69 20.41
CA ALA A 138 6.16 4.87 21.85
C ALA A 138 7.52 4.32 22.37
#